data_3b637215b93fc971ba376c768f934a9a
#
_entry.id   3b637215b93fc971ba376c768f934a9a
#
_cell.length_a   1.000
_cell.length_b   1.000
_cell.length_c   1.000
_cell.angle_alpha   90.00
_cell.angle_beta   90.00
_cell.angle_gamma   90.00
#
_symmetry.space_group_name_H-M   'P 1'
#
loop_
_entity.id
_entity.type
_entity.pdbx_description
1 polymer ?
#
loop_
_entity_poly.entity_id
_entity_poly.type
_entity_poly.pdbx_seq_one_letter_code
_entity_poly.pdbx_strand_id
1 'polypeptide(L)'
;IDVKTTSDGEYVCWHDDDLSRVGHNVTIPYTKFADIKDLTLTQTRGGVTYTAKILTVDRYLEICKENNVFPIIELKWAVGINNNDMSRFHGLYKLIEKHGLIEEARILTSMKKSLEHVRTNYPALKCQFLCYEVSEANYEWCKTWGINPSVQTGGLSKYMARKCHDAGMEVACWTVNSLASYQQHGELGCTTMTCDYLMASEMPELEEVDWEALAPTQPVETLYITELFNHSETAGTLPAGFPTTLEGNYKNAQEAAYIDGVFYVADYSQRKVVAIDTAGNIFESGIEHPNLRHGICRDDAANLILHTSPDATIPTQLTVYKPNDTTEYVIDIKLNNNGQTNFPTASGDIFSAAGGYVYFFPNGQNFVEVVKIANGKYVSTTSCSVSMTGSTAGYVIPIDNTPNHFIYQ
;
A
#
# COMPACT_ATOMS: atom_id res chain seq x y z
N ILE A 1 -15.11 -0.19 19.82
CA ILE A 1 -16.15 -1.24 19.70
C ILE A 1 -16.65 -1.35 18.27
N ASP A 2 -17.19 -2.52 17.95
CA ASP A 2 -17.93 -2.78 16.70
C ASP A 2 -19.43 -2.69 16.97
N VAL A 3 -20.16 -2.01 16.09
CA VAL A 3 -21.59 -1.80 16.24
C VAL A 3 -22.38 -2.58 15.20
N LYS A 4 -23.35 -3.35 15.67
CA LYS A 4 -24.38 -4.02 14.88
C LYS A 4 -25.76 -3.51 15.31
N THR A 5 -26.75 -3.66 14.42
CA THR A 5 -28.15 -3.39 14.74
C THR A 5 -28.98 -4.67 14.72
N THR A 6 -29.83 -4.85 15.70
CA THR A 6 -30.82 -5.93 15.71
C THR A 6 -31.97 -5.63 14.75
N SER A 7 -32.83 -6.61 14.49
CA SER A 7 -34.00 -6.44 13.58
C SER A 7 -34.96 -5.35 14.05
N ASP A 8 -35.13 -5.18 15.36
CA ASP A 8 -35.96 -4.16 16.00
C ASP A 8 -35.22 -2.83 16.25
N GLY A 9 -33.95 -2.71 15.84
CA GLY A 9 -33.22 -1.44 15.80
C GLY A 9 -32.36 -1.13 17.02
N GLU A 10 -32.17 -2.07 17.96
CA GLU A 10 -31.27 -1.88 19.08
C GLU A 10 -29.80 -1.93 18.59
N TYR A 11 -28.93 -1.11 19.16
CA TYR A 11 -27.51 -1.07 18.87
C TYR A 11 -26.75 -1.91 19.87
N VAL A 12 -26.02 -2.90 19.38
CA VAL A 12 -25.23 -3.84 20.19
C VAL A 12 -23.78 -3.83 19.82
N CYS A 13 -22.92 -4.11 20.80
CA CYS A 13 -21.48 -4.21 20.63
C CYS A 13 -21.11 -5.63 20.21
N TRP A 14 -20.87 -5.83 18.91
CA TRP A 14 -20.48 -7.14 18.39
C TRP A 14 -19.81 -7.01 17.01
N HIS A 15 -18.76 -7.83 16.77
CA HIS A 15 -17.99 -7.79 15.55
C HIS A 15 -18.66 -8.54 14.38
N ASP A 16 -19.04 -9.81 14.60
CA ASP A 16 -19.52 -10.70 13.55
C ASP A 16 -21.02 -10.48 13.25
N ASP A 17 -21.53 -11.06 12.17
CA ASP A 17 -22.96 -11.01 11.86
C ASP A 17 -23.79 -11.93 12.75
N ASP A 18 -23.16 -12.93 13.35
CA ASP A 18 -23.81 -13.93 14.20
C ASP A 18 -23.08 -14.17 15.53
N LEU A 19 -23.70 -14.95 16.40
CA LEU A 19 -23.18 -15.34 17.72
C LEU A 19 -22.59 -16.75 17.74
N SER A 20 -22.26 -17.36 16.58
CA SER A 20 -21.77 -18.74 16.48
C SER A 20 -20.44 -18.94 17.22
N ARG A 21 -19.55 -17.95 17.20
CA ARG A 21 -18.27 -17.96 17.91
C ARG A 21 -18.40 -18.12 19.42
N VAL A 22 -19.54 -17.79 19.99
CA VAL A 22 -19.84 -17.85 21.42
C VAL A 22 -20.94 -18.86 21.75
N GLY A 23 -21.22 -19.78 20.83
CA GLY A 23 -22.05 -20.97 21.06
C GLY A 23 -23.53 -20.79 20.71
N HIS A 24 -23.94 -19.73 20.02
CA HIS A 24 -25.33 -19.49 19.66
C HIS A 24 -25.49 -19.36 18.13
N ASN A 25 -26.38 -20.13 17.54
CA ASN A 25 -26.70 -20.03 16.11
C ASN A 25 -27.77 -18.95 15.88
N VAL A 26 -27.37 -17.68 16.05
CA VAL A 26 -28.23 -16.51 15.97
C VAL A 26 -27.58 -15.44 15.14
N THR A 27 -28.28 -14.94 14.13
CA THR A 27 -27.83 -13.84 13.26
C THR A 27 -28.42 -12.51 13.74
N ILE A 28 -27.56 -11.61 14.23
CA ILE A 28 -27.96 -10.37 14.92
C ILE A 28 -28.90 -9.49 14.07
N PRO A 29 -28.60 -9.16 12.79
CA PRO A 29 -29.46 -8.28 11.99
C PRO A 29 -30.89 -8.77 11.78
N TYR A 30 -31.14 -10.07 11.96
CA TYR A 30 -32.45 -10.69 11.74
C TYR A 30 -33.16 -11.09 13.04
N THR A 31 -32.53 -10.82 14.18
CA THR A 31 -33.08 -11.21 15.52
C THR A 31 -33.39 -9.99 16.34
N LYS A 32 -34.48 -10.05 17.09
CA LYS A 32 -34.86 -8.96 18.04
C LYS A 32 -33.92 -8.97 19.24
N PHE A 33 -33.65 -7.81 19.79
CA PHE A 33 -32.82 -7.67 20.98
C PHE A 33 -33.34 -8.49 22.17
N ALA A 34 -34.65 -8.53 22.35
CA ALA A 34 -35.29 -9.32 23.41
C ALA A 34 -34.93 -10.80 23.39
N ASP A 35 -34.66 -11.36 22.21
CA ASP A 35 -34.33 -12.77 22.02
C ASP A 35 -32.83 -13.10 22.28
N ILE A 36 -31.98 -12.08 22.30
CA ILE A 36 -30.49 -12.27 22.46
C ILE A 36 -29.93 -11.67 23.74
N LYS A 37 -30.60 -10.70 24.36
CA LYS A 37 -30.08 -9.96 25.54
C LYS A 37 -29.73 -10.84 26.73
N ASP A 38 -30.43 -11.96 26.90
CA ASP A 38 -30.27 -12.88 28.04
C ASP A 38 -29.39 -14.10 27.70
N LEU A 39 -28.95 -14.24 26.47
CA LEU A 39 -28.01 -15.30 26.07
C LEU A 39 -26.67 -15.16 26.83
N THR A 40 -26.17 -16.26 27.34
CA THR A 40 -24.82 -16.28 27.92
C THR A 40 -23.81 -16.53 26.85
N LEU A 41 -23.05 -15.50 26.53
CA LEU A 41 -21.92 -15.56 25.57
C LEU A 41 -20.72 -16.15 26.32
N THR A 42 -20.10 -17.18 25.75
CA THR A 42 -18.99 -17.88 26.40
C THR A 42 -17.79 -17.92 25.46
N GLN A 43 -16.63 -17.51 25.98
CA GLN A 43 -15.36 -17.58 25.26
C GLN A 43 -14.24 -18.05 26.19
N THR A 44 -13.42 -18.99 25.71
CA THR A 44 -12.23 -19.43 26.45
C THR A 44 -10.98 -18.83 25.80
N ARG A 45 -10.15 -18.17 26.61
CA ARG A 45 -8.89 -17.56 26.17
C ARG A 45 -7.81 -17.83 27.21
N GLY A 46 -6.64 -18.31 26.77
CA GLY A 46 -5.53 -18.65 27.68
C GLY A 46 -5.89 -19.67 28.76
N GLY A 47 -6.83 -20.60 28.48
CA GLY A 47 -7.34 -21.58 29.47
C GLY A 47 -8.35 -21.03 30.47
N VAL A 48 -8.70 -19.74 30.40
CA VAL A 48 -9.73 -19.12 31.25
C VAL A 48 -11.02 -18.94 30.44
N THR A 49 -12.13 -19.37 31.04
CA THR A 49 -13.46 -19.21 30.43
C THR A 49 -14.12 -17.95 30.95
N TYR A 50 -14.50 -17.08 30.03
CA TYR A 50 -15.21 -15.83 30.28
C TYR A 50 -16.67 -15.96 29.85
N THR A 51 -17.55 -15.39 30.62
CA THR A 51 -18.97 -15.32 30.28
C THR A 51 -19.47 -13.87 30.38
N ALA A 52 -20.33 -13.47 29.45
CA ALA A 52 -20.95 -12.14 29.43
C ALA A 52 -22.34 -12.20 28.82
N LYS A 53 -23.07 -11.10 28.88
CA LYS A 53 -24.23 -10.82 28.03
C LYS A 53 -23.84 -9.90 26.91
N ILE A 54 -24.61 -9.88 25.83
CA ILE A 54 -24.40 -8.90 24.76
C ILE A 54 -24.58 -7.48 25.32
N LEU A 55 -23.58 -6.63 25.05
CA LEU A 55 -23.57 -5.24 25.54
C LEU A 55 -24.30 -4.35 24.53
N THR A 56 -25.19 -3.47 25.04
CA THR A 56 -25.77 -2.39 24.21
C THR A 56 -24.76 -1.25 24.05
N VAL A 57 -24.86 -0.52 22.93
CA VAL A 57 -24.05 0.69 22.72
C VAL A 57 -24.37 1.76 23.76
N ASP A 58 -25.61 1.86 24.19
CA ASP A 58 -26.02 2.80 25.27
C ASP A 58 -25.21 2.54 26.56
N ARG A 59 -25.13 1.29 27.01
CA ARG A 59 -24.33 0.93 28.20
C ARG A 59 -22.81 1.10 27.98
N TYR A 60 -22.33 0.84 26.78
CA TYR A 60 -20.93 1.08 26.45
C TYR A 60 -20.57 2.58 26.57
N LEU A 61 -21.39 3.46 26.01
CA LEU A 61 -21.20 4.92 26.09
C LEU A 61 -21.22 5.43 27.51
N GLU A 62 -22.13 4.87 28.35
CA GLU A 62 -22.17 5.15 29.77
C GLU A 62 -20.85 4.77 30.47
N ILE A 63 -20.30 3.57 30.19
CA ILE A 63 -19.00 3.12 30.70
C ILE A 63 -17.89 4.06 30.25
N CYS A 64 -17.88 4.48 28.98
CA CYS A 64 -16.89 5.43 28.50
C CYS A 64 -16.92 6.73 29.29
N LYS A 65 -18.12 7.27 29.54
CA LYS A 65 -18.28 8.50 30.31
C LYS A 65 -17.87 8.33 31.77
N GLU A 66 -18.28 7.24 32.42
CA GLU A 66 -17.93 6.93 33.82
C GLU A 66 -16.41 6.85 34.02
N ASN A 67 -15.67 6.39 33.00
CA ASN A 67 -14.21 6.17 33.06
C ASN A 67 -13.40 7.25 32.33
N ASN A 68 -14.04 8.29 31.81
CA ASN A 68 -13.39 9.36 31.06
C ASN A 68 -12.53 8.84 29.90
N VAL A 69 -13.05 7.90 29.10
CA VAL A 69 -12.42 7.33 27.91
C VAL A 69 -13.18 7.70 26.65
N PHE A 70 -12.46 7.90 25.55
CA PHE A 70 -13.05 8.28 24.28
C PHE A 70 -13.60 7.07 23.53
N PRO A 71 -14.88 7.07 23.10
CA PRO A 71 -15.43 5.97 22.33
C PRO A 71 -14.94 6.01 20.88
N ILE A 72 -14.34 4.91 20.42
CA ILE A 72 -14.11 4.63 19.00
C ILE A 72 -15.13 3.59 18.58
N ILE A 73 -16.00 3.98 17.64
CA ILE A 73 -17.20 3.24 17.25
C ILE A 73 -17.07 2.80 15.80
N GLU A 74 -16.74 1.53 15.59
CA GLU A 74 -16.68 0.96 14.25
C GLU A 74 -18.07 0.58 13.76
N LEU A 75 -18.47 1.18 12.64
CA LEU A 75 -19.69 0.80 11.95
C LEU A 75 -19.40 -0.44 11.10
N LYS A 76 -19.88 -1.59 11.53
CA LYS A 76 -19.94 -2.79 10.71
C LYS A 76 -21.16 -2.73 9.81
N TRP A 77 -21.10 -3.43 8.68
CA TRP A 77 -22.29 -3.53 7.83
C TRP A 77 -23.49 -4.04 8.64
N ALA A 78 -24.58 -3.29 8.62
CA ALA A 78 -25.81 -3.62 9.29
C ALA A 78 -27.02 -3.01 8.56
N VAL A 79 -28.21 -3.52 8.84
CA VAL A 79 -29.46 -2.95 8.31
C VAL A 79 -29.61 -1.52 8.83
N GLY A 80 -29.73 -0.57 7.92
CA GLY A 80 -29.82 0.84 8.26
C GLY A 80 -28.49 1.52 8.61
N ILE A 81 -27.37 0.80 8.53
CA ILE A 81 -26.01 1.36 8.66
C ILE A 81 -25.09 0.67 7.66
N ASN A 82 -25.05 1.19 6.43
CA ASN A 82 -24.16 0.71 5.36
C ASN A 82 -24.05 1.75 4.24
N ASN A 83 -23.20 1.48 3.23
CA ASN A 83 -22.96 2.43 2.12
C ASN A 83 -24.21 2.89 1.35
N ASN A 84 -25.31 2.17 1.41
CA ASN A 84 -26.54 2.46 0.66
C ASN A 84 -27.70 2.90 1.57
N ASP A 85 -27.59 2.67 2.87
CA ASP A 85 -28.64 2.94 3.83
C ASP A 85 -28.04 3.36 5.18
N MET A 86 -28.26 4.61 5.57
CA MET A 86 -27.85 5.20 6.85
C MET A 86 -29.05 5.64 7.70
N SER A 87 -30.23 5.08 7.43
CA SER A 87 -31.50 5.48 8.07
C SER A 87 -31.51 5.31 9.60
N ARG A 88 -30.72 4.37 10.13
CA ARG A 88 -30.61 4.15 11.58
C ARG A 88 -29.44 4.93 12.22
N PHE A 89 -28.56 5.58 11.46
CA PHE A 89 -27.40 6.28 12.04
C PHE A 89 -27.83 7.41 12.98
N HIS A 90 -28.93 8.08 12.68
CA HIS A 90 -29.42 9.15 13.56
C HIS A 90 -29.73 8.67 14.99
N GLY A 91 -30.26 7.44 15.17
CA GLY A 91 -30.47 6.84 16.49
C GLY A 91 -29.17 6.63 17.25
N LEU A 92 -28.12 6.14 16.57
CA LEU A 92 -26.78 6.01 17.16
C LEU A 92 -26.20 7.38 17.56
N TYR A 93 -26.33 8.39 16.67
CA TYR A 93 -25.94 9.76 17.00
C TYR A 93 -26.61 10.27 18.26
N LYS A 94 -27.94 10.04 18.43
CA LYS A 94 -28.68 10.45 19.60
C LYS A 94 -28.25 9.74 20.90
N LEU A 95 -27.76 8.51 20.82
CA LEU A 95 -27.12 7.82 21.96
C LEU A 95 -25.81 8.51 22.35
N ILE A 96 -24.94 8.84 21.37
CA ILE A 96 -23.71 9.55 21.64
C ILE A 96 -23.99 10.94 22.26
N GLU A 97 -24.96 11.66 21.70
CA GLU A 97 -25.40 12.97 22.21
C GLU A 97 -25.96 12.88 23.64
N LYS A 98 -26.80 11.88 23.94
CA LYS A 98 -27.40 11.61 25.29
C LYS A 98 -26.29 11.52 26.36
N HIS A 99 -25.16 10.89 26.03
CA HIS A 99 -24.05 10.76 26.96
C HIS A 99 -23.11 11.95 26.97
N GLY A 100 -23.30 12.95 26.07
CA GLY A 100 -22.45 14.15 25.93
C GLY A 100 -21.08 13.85 25.40
N LEU A 101 -20.95 12.86 24.47
CA LEU A 101 -19.66 12.36 23.94
C LEU A 101 -19.43 12.71 22.47
N ILE A 102 -20.16 13.70 21.93
CA ILE A 102 -20.07 14.07 20.50
C ILE A 102 -18.66 14.49 20.09
N GLU A 103 -18.02 15.32 20.90
CA GLU A 103 -16.69 15.87 20.59
C GLU A 103 -15.56 14.82 20.74
N GLU A 104 -15.78 13.84 21.62
CA GLU A 104 -14.83 12.80 21.93
C GLU A 104 -14.96 11.58 21.03
N ALA A 105 -16.18 11.27 20.57
CA ALA A 105 -16.46 10.09 19.79
C ALA A 105 -15.79 10.12 18.41
N ARG A 106 -15.29 8.96 18.00
CA ARG A 106 -14.76 8.74 16.64
C ARG A 106 -15.57 7.64 15.97
N ILE A 107 -16.06 7.94 14.77
CA ILE A 107 -16.76 6.97 13.92
C ILE A 107 -15.73 6.35 12.97
N LEU A 108 -15.60 5.05 13.02
CA LEU A 108 -14.64 4.27 12.26
C LEU A 108 -15.37 3.32 11.30
N THR A 109 -14.98 3.23 10.04
CA THR A 109 -15.44 2.19 9.11
C THR A 109 -14.64 2.18 7.81
N SER A 110 -14.64 1.05 7.08
CA SER A 110 -14.14 0.95 5.70
C SER A 110 -15.16 1.41 4.64
N MET A 111 -16.39 1.71 5.05
CA MET A 111 -17.49 2.11 4.17
C MET A 111 -17.42 3.61 3.84
N LYS A 112 -16.74 3.99 2.76
CA LYS A 112 -16.52 5.40 2.37
C LYS A 112 -17.80 6.22 2.31
N LYS A 113 -18.85 5.73 1.65
CA LYS A 113 -20.13 6.46 1.55
C LYS A 113 -20.81 6.68 2.89
N SER A 114 -20.65 5.75 3.84
CA SER A 114 -21.15 5.92 5.21
C SER A 114 -20.41 7.06 5.91
N LEU A 115 -19.10 7.16 5.76
CA LEU A 115 -18.30 8.27 6.30
C LEU A 115 -18.67 9.61 5.65
N GLU A 116 -18.85 9.64 4.34
CA GLU A 116 -19.35 10.83 3.61
C GLU A 116 -20.70 11.30 4.15
N HIS A 117 -21.63 10.35 4.39
CA HIS A 117 -22.91 10.66 5.02
C HIS A 117 -22.74 11.25 6.43
N VAL A 118 -21.88 10.65 7.27
CA VAL A 118 -21.62 11.17 8.62
C VAL A 118 -21.01 12.56 8.56
N ARG A 119 -19.99 12.80 7.75
CA ARG A 119 -19.35 14.11 7.62
C ARG A 119 -20.30 15.19 7.11
N THR A 120 -21.22 14.82 6.21
CA THR A 120 -22.21 15.76 5.65
C THR A 120 -23.30 16.13 6.67
N ASN A 121 -23.83 15.15 7.41
CA ASN A 121 -25.03 15.35 8.24
C ASN A 121 -24.71 15.54 9.74
N TYR A 122 -23.53 15.13 10.20
CA TYR A 122 -23.09 15.17 11.60
C TYR A 122 -21.65 15.70 11.72
N PRO A 123 -21.36 16.92 11.26
CA PRO A 123 -20.00 17.44 11.10
C PRO A 123 -19.20 17.56 12.41
N ALA A 124 -19.86 17.55 13.56
CA ALA A 124 -19.18 17.56 14.87
C ALA A 124 -18.52 16.21 15.20
N LEU A 125 -18.99 15.10 14.62
CA LEU A 125 -18.35 13.80 14.83
C LEU A 125 -17.01 13.69 14.09
N LYS A 126 -16.00 13.23 14.80
CA LYS A 126 -14.72 12.87 14.18
C LYS A 126 -14.85 11.52 13.45
N CYS A 127 -14.22 11.40 12.30
CA CYS A 127 -14.30 10.19 11.47
C CYS A 127 -12.93 9.62 11.18
N GLN A 128 -12.86 8.28 11.14
CA GLN A 128 -11.67 7.53 10.76
C GLN A 128 -12.02 6.53 9.66
N PHE A 129 -11.19 6.50 8.62
CA PHE A 129 -11.33 5.55 7.52
C PHE A 129 -10.47 4.32 7.75
N LEU A 130 -11.14 3.17 7.95
CA LEU A 130 -10.48 1.87 8.11
C LEU A 130 -9.97 1.39 6.75
N CYS A 131 -8.66 1.31 6.59
CA CYS A 131 -8.02 0.89 5.35
C CYS A 131 -6.85 -0.06 5.60
N TYR A 132 -6.50 -0.85 4.58
CA TYR A 132 -5.33 -1.72 4.65
C TYR A 132 -4.02 -0.95 4.44
N GLU A 133 -4.06 0.13 3.66
CA GLU A 133 -2.92 1.00 3.38
C GLU A 133 -3.34 2.47 3.25
N VAL A 134 -2.45 3.38 3.58
CA VAL A 134 -2.59 4.79 3.23
C VAL A 134 -1.94 5.03 1.88
N SER A 135 -2.67 4.69 0.81
CA SER A 135 -2.29 5.03 -0.56
C SER A 135 -2.56 6.51 -0.85
N GLU A 136 -1.99 7.05 -1.93
CA GLU A 136 -2.29 8.41 -2.38
C GLU A 136 -3.79 8.65 -2.56
N ALA A 137 -4.50 7.71 -3.18
CA ALA A 137 -5.94 7.81 -3.39
C ALA A 137 -6.73 7.83 -2.07
N ASN A 138 -6.32 7.03 -1.08
CA ASN A 138 -6.94 7.04 0.24
C ASN A 138 -6.61 8.33 1.01
N TYR A 139 -5.38 8.81 0.93
CA TYR A 139 -4.96 10.07 1.53
C TYR A 139 -5.75 11.25 0.95
N GLU A 140 -5.82 11.41 -0.37
CA GLU A 140 -6.54 12.52 -1.01
C GLU A 140 -8.04 12.48 -0.70
N TRP A 141 -8.65 11.28 -0.66
CA TRP A 141 -10.04 11.14 -0.25
C TRP A 141 -10.23 11.52 1.22
N CYS A 142 -9.39 11.06 2.13
CA CYS A 142 -9.41 11.41 3.55
C CYS A 142 -9.27 12.93 3.75
N LYS A 143 -8.32 13.55 3.06
CA LYS A 143 -8.09 14.99 3.10
C LYS A 143 -9.30 15.79 2.61
N THR A 144 -9.90 15.37 1.49
CA THR A 144 -11.08 16.03 0.91
C THR A 144 -12.25 16.04 1.88
N TRP A 145 -12.45 14.95 2.62
CA TRP A 145 -13.58 14.81 3.54
C TRP A 145 -13.26 15.22 5.00
N GLY A 146 -12.04 15.58 5.31
CA GLY A 146 -11.61 15.86 6.69
C GLY A 146 -11.73 14.63 7.59
N ILE A 147 -11.30 13.48 7.08
CA ILE A 147 -11.37 12.16 7.74
C ILE A 147 -9.94 11.70 8.00
N ASN A 148 -9.67 11.14 9.17
CA ASN A 148 -8.37 10.60 9.50
C ASN A 148 -8.23 9.14 9.05
N PRO A 149 -7.08 8.68 8.56
CA PRO A 149 -6.87 7.27 8.24
C PRO A 149 -6.71 6.42 9.51
N SER A 150 -7.25 5.21 9.47
CA SER A 150 -7.00 4.13 10.43
C SER A 150 -6.51 2.91 9.65
N VAL A 151 -5.22 2.66 9.70
CA VAL A 151 -4.52 1.77 8.77
C VAL A 151 -4.07 0.48 9.42
N GLN A 152 -4.05 -0.62 8.65
CA GLN A 152 -3.47 -1.88 9.10
C GLN A 152 -1.96 -1.73 9.38
N THR A 153 -1.44 -2.45 10.37
CA THR A 153 0.00 -2.53 10.60
C THR A 153 0.72 -2.98 9.34
N GLY A 154 1.76 -2.21 8.95
CA GLY A 154 2.47 -2.41 7.68
C GLY A 154 1.91 -1.63 6.49
N GLY A 155 0.71 -1.05 6.59
CA GLY A 155 0.10 -0.25 5.53
C GLY A 155 0.42 1.25 5.55
N LEU A 156 1.33 1.69 6.43
CA LEU A 156 1.78 3.08 6.55
C LEU A 156 3.27 3.20 6.23
N SER A 157 3.59 3.83 5.12
CA SER A 157 4.98 4.19 4.81
C SER A 157 5.41 5.46 5.55
N LYS A 158 6.72 5.64 5.76
CA LYS A 158 7.28 6.88 6.33
C LYS A 158 6.85 8.14 5.55
N TYR A 159 6.82 8.02 4.22
CA TYR A 159 6.34 9.08 3.34
C TYR A 159 4.89 9.47 3.62
N MET A 160 3.99 8.49 3.66
CA MET A 160 2.57 8.76 3.91
C MET A 160 2.33 9.24 5.35
N ALA A 161 3.09 8.74 6.32
CA ALA A 161 3.06 9.23 7.70
C ALA A 161 3.40 10.74 7.76
N ARG A 162 4.51 11.14 7.14
CA ARG A 162 4.90 12.55 7.05
C ARG A 162 3.86 13.38 6.29
N LYS A 163 3.36 12.89 5.16
CA LYS A 163 2.35 13.58 4.35
C LYS A 163 1.05 13.81 5.12
N CYS A 164 0.60 12.84 5.92
CA CYS A 164 -0.55 12.99 6.81
C CYS A 164 -0.28 14.05 7.89
N HIS A 165 0.88 14.00 8.54
CA HIS A 165 1.29 14.97 9.54
C HIS A 165 1.27 16.40 8.98
N ASP A 166 1.90 16.64 7.82
CA ASP A 166 1.98 17.95 7.18
C ASP A 166 0.60 18.50 6.77
N ALA A 167 -0.36 17.61 6.56
CA ALA A 167 -1.76 17.94 6.32
C ALA A 167 -2.59 18.11 7.60
N GLY A 168 -1.98 17.96 8.79
CA GLY A 168 -2.68 18.02 10.08
C GLY A 168 -3.62 16.84 10.34
N MET A 169 -3.37 15.69 9.71
CA MET A 169 -4.17 14.48 9.88
C MET A 169 -3.57 13.60 10.98
N GLU A 170 -4.43 13.15 11.90
CA GLU A 170 -4.08 12.09 12.83
C GLU A 170 -4.11 10.74 12.12
N VAL A 171 -3.16 9.87 12.42
CA VAL A 171 -3.14 8.49 11.89
C VAL A 171 -3.38 7.51 13.02
N ALA A 172 -4.37 6.63 12.85
CA ALA A 172 -4.59 5.48 13.71
C ALA A 172 -4.08 4.21 13.06
N CYS A 173 -3.68 3.19 13.83
CA CYS A 173 -3.31 1.88 13.27
C CYS A 173 -3.89 0.70 14.05
N TRP A 174 -4.03 -0.44 13.35
CA TRP A 174 -4.59 -1.71 13.81
C TRP A 174 -3.95 -2.91 13.10
N THR A 175 -3.78 -4.07 13.69
CA THR A 175 -3.93 -4.36 15.11
C THR A 175 -2.54 -4.46 15.72
N VAL A 176 -2.24 -3.64 16.70
CA VAL A 176 -0.92 -3.52 17.34
C VAL A 176 -0.88 -4.46 18.54
N ASN A 177 -0.32 -5.65 18.35
CA ASN A 177 -0.33 -6.73 19.34
C ASN A 177 1.04 -7.05 19.97
N SER A 178 2.04 -6.17 19.79
CA SER A 178 3.35 -6.30 20.45
C SER A 178 3.93 -4.94 20.78
N LEU A 179 4.78 -4.87 21.80
CA LEU A 179 5.49 -3.65 22.17
C LEU A 179 6.40 -3.15 21.04
N ALA A 180 7.01 -4.06 20.27
CA ALA A 180 7.82 -3.69 19.11
C ALA A 180 6.96 -3.01 18.02
N SER A 181 5.77 -3.55 17.73
CA SER A 181 4.83 -2.92 16.81
C SER A 181 4.31 -1.57 17.34
N TYR A 182 4.07 -1.47 18.65
CA TYR A 182 3.68 -0.23 19.31
C TYR A 182 4.74 0.87 19.13
N GLN A 183 6.00 0.57 19.40
CA GLN A 183 7.12 1.50 19.21
C GLN A 183 7.29 1.90 17.75
N GLN A 184 7.32 0.92 16.85
CA GLN A 184 7.44 1.16 15.40
C GLN A 184 6.37 2.11 14.86
N HIS A 185 5.11 1.93 15.28
CA HIS A 185 4.03 2.82 14.81
C HIS A 185 4.01 4.16 15.53
N GLY A 186 4.51 4.23 16.77
CA GLY A 186 4.80 5.47 17.46
C GLY A 186 5.83 6.31 16.72
N GLU A 187 6.93 5.72 16.28
CA GLU A 187 7.97 6.35 15.45
C GLU A 187 7.43 6.87 14.10
N LEU A 188 6.34 6.28 13.60
CA LEU A 188 5.62 6.76 12.42
C LEU A 188 4.56 7.83 12.76
N GLY A 189 4.44 8.23 14.02
CA GLY A 189 3.51 9.25 14.47
C GLY A 189 2.05 8.81 14.55
N CYS A 190 1.78 7.51 14.67
CA CYS A 190 0.43 7.03 14.95
C CYS A 190 -0.02 7.49 16.34
N THR A 191 -1.14 8.22 16.41
CA THR A 191 -1.69 8.80 17.65
C THR A 191 -2.69 7.89 18.36
N THR A 192 -3.22 6.91 17.64
CA THR A 192 -4.20 5.94 18.17
C THR A 192 -3.84 4.54 17.67
N MET A 193 -3.77 3.58 18.59
CA MET A 193 -3.40 2.21 18.27
C MET A 193 -4.42 1.24 18.84
N THR A 194 -5.07 0.46 17.96
CA THR A 194 -6.00 -0.59 18.36
C THR A 194 -5.24 -1.88 18.62
N CYS A 195 -5.47 -2.50 19.77
CA CYS A 195 -4.87 -3.76 20.16
C CYS A 195 -5.90 -4.72 20.75
N ASP A 196 -5.58 -6.03 20.75
CA ASP A 196 -6.45 -7.05 21.35
C ASP A 196 -6.21 -7.25 22.84
N TYR A 197 -4.98 -7.00 23.31
CA TYR A 197 -4.59 -7.39 24.69
C TYR A 197 -3.42 -6.62 25.30
N LEU A 198 -2.85 -5.62 24.63
CA LEU A 198 -1.86 -4.76 25.25
C LEU A 198 -2.53 -3.83 26.26
N MET A 199 -1.98 -3.75 27.45
CA MET A 199 -2.52 -2.85 28.47
C MET A 199 -1.74 -1.54 28.50
N ALA A 200 -2.42 -0.43 28.67
CA ALA A 200 -1.80 0.90 28.72
C ALA A 200 -0.67 1.00 29.77
N SER A 201 -0.79 0.25 30.88
CA SER A 201 0.25 0.18 31.92
C SER A 201 1.53 -0.53 31.49
N GLU A 202 1.50 -1.28 30.41
CA GLU A 202 2.65 -2.03 29.88
C GLU A 202 3.35 -1.27 28.74
N MET A 203 2.71 -0.21 28.23
CA MET A 203 3.22 0.56 27.10
C MET A 203 4.21 1.61 27.60
N PRO A 204 5.45 1.66 27.06
CA PRO A 204 6.38 2.74 27.37
C PRO A 204 5.84 4.06 26.80
N GLU A 205 6.29 5.17 27.37
CA GLU A 205 6.09 6.49 26.76
C GLU A 205 6.79 6.52 25.41
N LEU A 206 6.08 7.03 24.39
CA LEU A 206 6.65 7.19 23.04
C LEU A 206 7.47 8.47 23.00
N GLU A 207 8.62 8.42 22.37
CA GLU A 207 9.40 9.61 22.07
C GLU A 207 8.67 10.49 21.05
N GLU A 208 8.91 11.79 21.10
CA GLU A 208 8.41 12.72 20.10
C GLU A 208 8.99 12.38 18.73
N VAL A 209 8.15 12.35 17.72
CA VAL A 209 8.56 11.97 16.35
C VAL A 209 9.45 13.07 15.75
N ASP A 210 10.64 12.70 15.34
CA ASP A 210 11.49 13.57 14.53
C ASP A 210 10.99 13.58 13.08
N TRP A 211 10.07 14.51 12.80
CA TRP A 211 9.46 14.66 11.49
C TRP A 211 10.45 15.10 10.41
N GLU A 212 11.57 15.74 10.77
CA GLU A 212 12.62 16.09 9.81
C GLU A 212 13.41 14.86 9.38
N ALA A 213 13.68 13.93 10.30
CA ALA A 213 14.29 12.66 9.98
C ALA A 213 13.35 11.73 9.21
N LEU A 214 12.03 11.89 9.39
CA LEU A 214 11.00 11.26 8.58
C LEU A 214 10.71 12.04 7.28
N ALA A 215 11.48 13.14 7.01
CA ALA A 215 11.35 13.83 5.74
C ALA A 215 11.39 12.81 4.60
N PRO A 216 10.45 12.84 3.68
CA PRO A 216 10.44 11.89 2.61
C PRO A 216 11.78 12.03 1.89
N THR A 217 12.54 10.95 1.82
CA THR A 217 13.19 10.72 0.55
C THR A 217 12.04 10.77 -0.41
N GLN A 218 11.89 11.85 -1.14
CA GLN A 218 10.86 11.98 -2.16
C GLN A 218 10.79 10.61 -2.83
N PRO A 219 9.64 9.94 -2.91
CA PRO A 219 9.57 8.84 -3.83
C PRO A 219 10.01 9.52 -5.11
N VAL A 220 11.20 9.15 -5.58
CA VAL A 220 11.65 9.54 -6.90
C VAL A 220 10.41 9.31 -7.75
N GLU A 221 9.99 10.28 -8.51
CA GLU A 221 8.74 10.40 -9.28
C GLU A 221 8.32 9.15 -10.08
N THR A 222 8.64 7.98 -9.58
CA THR A 222 8.33 6.65 -10.10
C THR A 222 6.81 6.39 -10.19
N LEU A 223 6.01 7.11 -9.40
CA LEU A 223 4.55 7.01 -9.45
C LEU A 223 3.95 7.54 -10.76
N TYR A 224 4.56 8.54 -11.36
CA TYR A 224 4.10 9.08 -12.63
C TYR A 224 4.40 8.17 -13.83
N ILE A 225 5.43 7.35 -13.76
CA ILE A 225 5.77 6.40 -14.83
C ILE A 225 4.69 5.33 -14.97
N THR A 226 4.15 4.83 -13.87
CA THR A 226 3.08 3.81 -13.91
C THR A 226 1.78 4.37 -14.46
N GLU A 227 1.43 5.64 -14.16
CA GLU A 227 0.28 6.31 -14.77
C GLU A 227 0.52 6.70 -16.24
N LEU A 228 1.73 7.11 -16.59
CA LEU A 228 2.11 7.47 -17.95
C LEU A 228 2.10 6.28 -18.91
N PHE A 229 2.43 5.07 -18.41
CA PHE A 229 2.58 3.87 -19.23
C PHE A 229 1.59 2.75 -18.89
N ASN A 230 0.62 2.99 -18.01
CA ASN A 230 -0.43 2.03 -17.69
C ASN A 230 -1.45 1.97 -18.85
N HIS A 231 -1.01 1.48 -19.98
CA HIS A 231 -1.86 1.15 -21.10
C HIS A 231 -2.63 -0.14 -20.80
N SER A 232 -3.71 -0.01 -20.04
CA SER A 232 -4.80 -0.98 -20.21
C SER A 232 -5.44 -0.73 -21.59
N GLU A 233 -5.91 -1.77 -22.24
CA GLU A 233 -6.60 -1.68 -23.56
C GLU A 233 -7.90 -0.84 -23.52
N THR A 234 -8.31 -0.37 -22.38
CA THR A 234 -9.35 0.63 -22.17
C THR A 234 -8.67 1.98 -22.08
N ALA A 235 -8.89 2.79 -23.11
CA ALA A 235 -8.39 4.15 -23.26
C ALA A 235 -8.48 4.97 -21.97
N GLY A 236 -7.42 4.97 -21.18
CA GLY A 236 -7.16 6.00 -20.20
C GLY A 236 -6.79 7.27 -20.95
N THR A 237 -7.41 8.38 -20.62
CA THR A 237 -7.02 9.69 -21.16
C THR A 237 -5.63 10.01 -20.60
N LEU A 238 -4.65 10.07 -21.51
CA LEU A 238 -3.35 10.64 -21.19
C LEU A 238 -3.53 12.07 -20.66
N PRO A 239 -2.69 12.56 -19.74
CA PRO A 239 -2.73 13.95 -19.30
C PRO A 239 -2.77 14.91 -20.46
N ALA A 240 -3.52 16.00 -20.34
CA ALA A 240 -3.64 17.00 -21.39
C ALA A 240 -2.25 17.54 -21.78
N GLY A 241 -1.85 17.33 -23.03
CA GLY A 241 -0.52 17.70 -23.54
C GLY A 241 0.38 16.51 -23.86
N PHE A 242 0.01 15.29 -23.47
CA PHE A 242 0.73 14.09 -23.89
C PHE A 242 0.49 13.81 -25.37
N PRO A 243 1.53 13.54 -26.17
CA PRO A 243 1.34 13.22 -27.57
C PRO A 243 0.56 11.90 -27.72
N THR A 244 -0.57 11.97 -28.42
CA THR A 244 -1.45 10.82 -28.69
C THR A 244 -0.90 9.87 -29.74
N THR A 245 0.27 10.13 -30.28
CA THR A 245 0.88 9.38 -31.36
C THR A 245 2.34 9.03 -31.04
N LEU A 246 2.55 8.24 -30.01
CA LEU A 246 3.72 7.39 -29.99
C LEU A 246 3.39 6.21 -30.91
N GLU A 247 3.83 6.27 -32.17
CA GLU A 247 3.72 5.15 -33.11
C GLU A 247 4.65 4.05 -32.65
N GLY A 248 4.13 3.10 -31.90
CA GLY A 248 4.87 1.95 -31.41
C GLY A 248 4.01 1.14 -30.46
N ASN A 249 4.27 -0.14 -30.40
CA ASN A 249 3.56 -1.06 -29.53
C ASN A 249 4.08 -0.94 -28.10
N TYR A 250 3.80 0.17 -27.40
CA TYR A 250 4.19 0.41 -26.01
C TYR A 250 3.47 -0.48 -25.00
N LYS A 251 2.69 -1.45 -25.47
CA LYS A 251 1.96 -2.41 -24.62
C LYS A 251 2.83 -3.11 -23.56
N ASN A 252 4.15 -3.00 -23.70
CA ASN A 252 5.12 -3.62 -22.80
C ASN A 252 6.26 -2.68 -22.37
N ALA A 253 6.11 -1.36 -22.46
CA ALA A 253 7.06 -0.43 -21.84
C ALA A 253 6.86 -0.50 -20.30
N GLN A 254 7.36 -1.55 -19.68
CA GLN A 254 7.28 -1.77 -18.24
C GLN A 254 8.44 -1.11 -17.49
N GLU A 255 9.41 -0.58 -18.21
CA GLU A 255 10.65 -0.07 -17.63
C GLU A 255 11.04 1.27 -18.23
N ALA A 256 11.40 2.20 -17.37
CA ALA A 256 11.95 3.48 -17.73
C ALA A 256 13.07 3.88 -16.77
N ALA A 257 14.07 4.58 -17.27
CA ALA A 257 15.11 5.18 -16.46
C ALA A 257 14.93 6.69 -16.41
N TYR A 258 14.99 7.28 -15.20
CA TYR A 258 14.91 8.72 -15.02
C TYR A 258 16.29 9.30 -14.70
N ILE A 259 16.75 10.24 -15.51
CA ILE A 259 18.04 10.92 -15.36
C ILE A 259 17.85 12.40 -15.67
N ASP A 260 18.20 13.26 -14.72
CA ASP A 260 18.28 14.72 -14.88
C ASP A 260 17.02 15.37 -15.52
N GLY A 261 15.83 14.94 -15.10
CA GLY A 261 14.57 15.51 -15.61
C GLY A 261 14.03 14.83 -16.88
N VAL A 262 14.65 13.75 -17.34
CA VAL A 262 14.29 13.03 -18.55
C VAL A 262 14.02 11.56 -18.26
N PHE A 263 12.89 11.07 -18.75
CA PHE A 263 12.56 9.65 -18.77
C PHE A 263 13.07 9.03 -20.07
N TYR A 264 13.82 7.95 -19.95
CA TYR A 264 14.32 7.15 -21.06
C TYR A 264 13.59 5.83 -21.11
N VAL A 265 12.97 5.52 -22.23
CA VAL A 265 12.11 4.35 -22.44
C VAL A 265 12.64 3.52 -23.59
N ALA A 266 12.82 2.22 -23.37
CA ALA A 266 13.25 1.32 -24.43
C ALA A 266 12.07 0.98 -25.36
N ASP A 267 12.09 1.51 -26.59
CA ASP A 267 11.21 1.06 -27.66
C ASP A 267 11.87 -0.09 -28.43
N TYR A 268 11.64 -1.30 -27.95
CA TYR A 268 12.22 -2.47 -28.56
C TYR A 268 11.70 -2.74 -29.99
N SER A 269 10.50 -2.26 -30.33
CA SER A 269 9.89 -2.45 -31.64
C SER A 269 10.63 -1.64 -32.71
N GLN A 270 11.06 -0.43 -32.35
CA GLN A 270 11.84 0.46 -33.21
C GLN A 270 13.35 0.34 -32.96
N ARG A 271 13.77 -0.44 -31.97
CA ARG A 271 15.19 -0.62 -31.59
C ARG A 271 15.88 0.66 -31.16
N LYS A 272 15.14 1.58 -30.54
CA LYS A 272 15.64 2.87 -30.07
C LYS A 272 15.19 3.17 -28.63
N VAL A 273 15.87 4.11 -27.99
CA VAL A 273 15.45 4.68 -26.72
C VAL A 273 14.76 6.02 -26.98
N VAL A 274 13.55 6.16 -26.48
CA VAL A 274 12.78 7.41 -26.54
C VAL A 274 13.03 8.20 -25.27
N ALA A 275 13.20 9.52 -25.39
CA ALA A 275 13.38 10.42 -24.28
C ALA A 275 12.12 11.29 -24.10
N ILE A 276 11.68 11.46 -22.86
CA ILE A 276 10.47 12.22 -22.50
C ILE A 276 10.83 13.14 -21.34
N ASP A 277 10.64 14.44 -21.48
CA ASP A 277 10.87 15.38 -20.36
C ASP A 277 9.68 15.41 -19.38
N THR A 278 9.87 16.08 -18.24
CA THR A 278 8.84 16.22 -17.21
C THR A 278 7.64 17.06 -17.65
N ALA A 279 7.72 17.77 -18.76
CA ALA A 279 6.59 18.47 -19.39
C ALA A 279 5.82 17.56 -20.37
N GLY A 280 6.30 16.33 -20.62
CA GLY A 280 5.69 15.37 -21.53
C GLY A 280 6.13 15.55 -22.98
N ASN A 281 7.14 16.37 -23.27
CA ASN A 281 7.68 16.49 -24.63
C ASN A 281 8.54 15.27 -24.96
N ILE A 282 8.32 14.68 -26.12
CA ILE A 282 9.08 13.53 -26.61
C ILE A 282 10.13 14.02 -27.58
N PHE A 283 11.34 13.49 -27.45
CA PHE A 283 12.44 13.79 -28.35
C PHE A 283 13.34 12.56 -28.57
N GLU A 284 14.09 12.58 -29.65
CA GLU A 284 15.02 11.52 -29.98
C GLU A 284 16.20 11.54 -28.99
N SER A 285 16.45 10.43 -28.32
CA SER A 285 17.61 10.29 -27.41
C SER A 285 18.92 10.15 -28.18
N GLY A 286 18.87 9.81 -29.46
CA GLY A 286 20.03 9.45 -30.27
C GLY A 286 20.56 8.05 -29.98
N ILE A 287 19.91 7.28 -29.10
CA ILE A 287 20.34 5.93 -28.72
C ILE A 287 19.53 4.91 -29.53
N GLU A 288 20.20 4.18 -30.40
CA GLU A 288 19.66 3.09 -31.20
C GLU A 288 20.58 1.86 -31.09
N HIS A 289 19.95 0.69 -30.87
CA HIS A 289 20.72 -0.55 -30.80
C HIS A 289 19.97 -1.73 -31.47
N PRO A 290 20.56 -2.44 -32.42
CA PRO A 290 19.85 -3.47 -33.20
C PRO A 290 19.33 -4.64 -32.36
N ASN A 291 19.95 -4.87 -31.21
CA ASN A 291 19.57 -5.94 -30.27
C ASN A 291 18.86 -5.41 -29.03
N LEU A 292 18.35 -4.18 -29.04
CA LEU A 292 17.61 -3.63 -27.90
C LEU A 292 16.46 -4.55 -27.52
N ARG A 293 16.35 -4.83 -26.23
CA ARG A 293 15.28 -5.59 -25.59
C ARG A 293 14.47 -4.66 -24.67
N HIS A 294 13.61 -5.24 -23.85
CA HIS A 294 12.72 -4.46 -22.98
C HIS A 294 13.42 -3.78 -21.80
N GLY A 295 14.51 -4.35 -21.29
CA GLY A 295 15.17 -3.88 -20.08
C GLY A 295 15.92 -2.57 -20.27
N ILE A 296 15.58 -1.57 -19.46
CA ILE A 296 16.31 -0.32 -19.32
C ILE A 296 16.31 0.11 -17.86
N CYS A 297 17.46 0.45 -17.33
CA CYS A 297 17.57 1.08 -16.01
C CYS A 297 18.72 2.10 -16.00
N ARG A 298 18.91 2.80 -14.89
CA ARG A 298 20.05 3.64 -14.64
C ARG A 298 20.94 3.02 -13.56
N ASP A 299 22.24 3.30 -13.59
CA ASP A 299 23.14 3.04 -12.47
C ASP A 299 23.28 4.28 -11.55
N ASP A 300 24.06 4.12 -10.46
CA ASP A 300 24.32 5.19 -9.49
C ASP A 300 25.12 6.38 -10.08
N ALA A 301 25.78 6.18 -11.21
CA ALA A 301 26.53 7.21 -11.92
C ALA A 301 25.69 7.90 -13.02
N ALA A 302 24.37 7.68 -13.02
CA ALA A 302 23.44 8.19 -14.01
C ALA A 302 23.75 7.75 -15.45
N ASN A 303 24.33 6.56 -15.63
CA ASN A 303 24.41 5.94 -16.94
C ASN A 303 23.14 5.14 -17.21
N LEU A 304 22.71 5.06 -18.47
CA LEU A 304 21.68 4.14 -18.92
C LEU A 304 22.28 2.76 -19.14
N ILE A 305 21.65 1.75 -18.58
CA ILE A 305 21.99 0.35 -18.83
C ILE A 305 20.85 -0.27 -19.61
N LEU A 306 21.15 -0.76 -20.80
CA LEU A 306 20.20 -1.38 -21.71
C LEU A 306 20.46 -2.88 -21.83
N HIS A 307 19.39 -3.66 -21.88
CA HIS A 307 19.47 -5.06 -22.26
C HIS A 307 19.56 -5.14 -23.80
N THR A 308 20.67 -5.62 -24.30
CA THR A 308 21.00 -5.63 -25.74
C THR A 308 21.44 -6.99 -26.25
N SER A 309 20.97 -8.06 -25.65
CA SER A 309 21.39 -9.41 -26.01
C SER A 309 21.00 -9.79 -27.45
N PRO A 310 21.93 -10.35 -28.25
CA PRO A 310 21.60 -10.84 -29.58
C PRO A 310 20.56 -11.95 -29.58
N ASP A 311 20.62 -12.83 -28.59
CA ASP A 311 19.61 -13.86 -28.36
C ASP A 311 18.48 -13.31 -27.48
N ALA A 312 17.24 -13.47 -27.93
CA ALA A 312 16.06 -13.04 -27.20
C ALA A 312 15.73 -13.93 -26.01
N THR A 313 16.29 -15.14 -25.95
CA THR A 313 15.92 -16.15 -24.95
C THR A 313 16.77 -16.11 -23.69
N ILE A 314 17.97 -15.57 -23.76
CA ILE A 314 18.90 -15.49 -22.62
C ILE A 314 19.60 -14.13 -22.62
N PRO A 315 19.51 -13.32 -21.58
CA PRO A 315 20.29 -12.11 -21.43
C PRO A 315 21.79 -12.43 -21.37
N THR A 316 22.54 -11.99 -22.36
CA THR A 316 24.00 -12.22 -22.47
C THR A 316 24.76 -10.93 -22.57
N GLN A 317 24.13 -9.82 -22.88
CA GLN A 317 24.78 -8.54 -23.04
C GLN A 317 23.98 -7.37 -22.46
N LEU A 318 24.72 -6.45 -21.89
CA LEU A 318 24.26 -5.12 -21.49
C LEU A 318 25.03 -4.08 -22.26
N THR A 319 24.38 -3.02 -22.70
CA THR A 319 25.06 -1.84 -23.25
C THR A 319 24.86 -0.66 -22.32
N VAL A 320 25.92 0.00 -21.92
CA VAL A 320 25.92 1.14 -21.04
C VAL A 320 26.14 2.40 -21.85
N TYR A 321 25.20 3.33 -21.78
CA TYR A 321 25.28 4.64 -22.40
C TYR A 321 25.43 5.72 -21.33
N LYS A 322 26.25 6.71 -21.61
CA LYS A 322 26.28 7.93 -20.80
C LYS A 322 25.37 8.96 -21.47
N PRO A 323 24.28 9.39 -20.83
CA PRO A 323 23.50 10.50 -21.32
C PRO A 323 24.40 11.73 -21.46
N ASN A 324 24.33 12.44 -22.55
CA ASN A 324 25.20 13.58 -22.89
C ASN A 324 26.67 13.23 -23.33
N ASP A 325 27.00 11.96 -23.41
CA ASP A 325 28.25 11.50 -23.98
C ASP A 325 27.93 10.38 -24.99
N THR A 326 28.43 10.45 -26.21
CA THR A 326 28.19 9.43 -27.26
C THR A 326 28.93 8.12 -26.98
N THR A 327 29.59 8.01 -25.84
CA THR A 327 30.36 6.84 -25.47
C THR A 327 29.48 5.71 -25.00
N GLU A 328 29.48 4.61 -25.68
CA GLU A 328 28.88 3.35 -25.26
C GLU A 328 29.92 2.28 -25.01
N TYR A 329 29.61 1.35 -24.12
CA TYR A 329 30.39 0.13 -23.96
C TYR A 329 29.49 -1.07 -23.66
N VAL A 330 29.92 -2.22 -24.20
CA VAL A 330 29.19 -3.48 -24.06
C VAL A 330 29.80 -4.30 -22.93
N ILE A 331 28.95 -4.89 -22.10
CA ILE A 331 29.34 -5.82 -21.05
C ILE A 331 28.73 -7.19 -21.37
N ASP A 332 29.56 -8.16 -21.68
CA ASP A 332 29.11 -9.55 -21.75
C ASP A 332 28.83 -10.04 -20.34
N ILE A 333 27.62 -10.56 -20.11
CA ILE A 333 27.18 -11.10 -18.83
C ILE A 333 26.87 -12.59 -18.95
N LYS A 334 26.85 -13.28 -17.81
CA LYS A 334 26.45 -14.67 -17.74
C LYS A 334 25.46 -14.87 -16.60
N LEU A 335 24.25 -15.29 -16.94
CA LEU A 335 23.23 -15.66 -15.95
C LEU A 335 23.38 -17.13 -15.56
N ASN A 336 23.11 -17.45 -14.31
CA ASN A 336 23.11 -18.83 -13.81
C ASN A 336 21.80 -19.55 -14.15
N ASN A 337 20.74 -18.78 -14.37
CA ASN A 337 19.43 -19.25 -14.75
C ASN A 337 18.87 -20.30 -13.77
N ASN A 338 19.31 -20.23 -12.53
CA ASN A 338 19.03 -21.21 -11.47
C ASN A 338 19.12 -22.69 -11.95
N GLY A 339 20.09 -22.98 -12.86
CA GLY A 339 20.29 -24.29 -13.48
C GLY A 339 19.30 -24.66 -14.60
N GLN A 340 18.44 -23.74 -15.03
CA GLN A 340 17.53 -23.94 -16.15
C GLN A 340 18.24 -23.68 -17.50
N THR A 341 17.80 -24.35 -18.54
CA THR A 341 18.41 -24.22 -19.87
C THR A 341 17.95 -23.00 -20.66
N ASN A 342 16.81 -22.41 -20.27
CA ASN A 342 16.25 -21.23 -20.92
C ASN A 342 15.85 -20.20 -19.85
N PHE A 343 16.18 -18.94 -20.09
CA PHE A 343 15.66 -17.82 -19.32
C PHE A 343 14.26 -17.49 -19.85
N PRO A 344 13.20 -17.55 -19.02
CA PRO A 344 11.85 -17.32 -19.52
C PRO A 344 11.66 -15.84 -19.87
N THR A 345 11.83 -15.51 -21.15
CA THR A 345 11.83 -14.13 -21.67
C THR A 345 10.45 -13.66 -22.18
N ALA A 346 9.41 -14.43 -21.97
CA ALA A 346 8.19 -14.29 -22.76
C ALA A 346 7.42 -12.97 -22.56
N SER A 347 7.71 -12.15 -21.54
CA SER A 347 7.08 -10.82 -21.40
C SER A 347 7.55 -10.12 -20.10
N GLY A 348 8.66 -9.40 -20.16
CA GLY A 348 9.08 -8.49 -19.10
C GLY A 348 10.24 -9.02 -18.26
N ASP A 349 11.46 -8.82 -18.77
CA ASP A 349 12.65 -8.86 -17.95
C ASP A 349 12.63 -7.63 -17.06
N ILE A 350 12.21 -7.79 -15.80
CA ILE A 350 12.27 -6.70 -14.84
C ILE A 350 13.73 -6.49 -14.46
N PHE A 351 14.19 -5.29 -14.60
CA PHE A 351 15.58 -4.94 -14.67
C PHE A 351 15.83 -3.66 -13.88
N SER A 352 16.74 -3.68 -12.93
CA SER A 352 17.15 -2.52 -12.16
C SER A 352 18.62 -2.59 -11.80
N ALA A 353 19.23 -1.47 -11.41
CA ALA A 353 20.63 -1.43 -11.02
C ALA A 353 20.83 -0.56 -9.77
N ALA A 354 21.70 -1.03 -8.86
CA ALA A 354 22.17 -0.26 -7.73
C ALA A 354 23.49 -0.83 -7.19
N GLY A 355 24.40 0.03 -6.74
CA GLY A 355 25.64 -0.38 -6.07
C GLY A 355 26.57 -1.25 -6.91
N GLY A 356 26.52 -1.14 -8.23
CA GLY A 356 27.28 -1.99 -9.15
C GLY A 356 26.66 -3.36 -9.37
N TYR A 357 25.40 -3.56 -9.01
CA TYR A 357 24.64 -4.78 -9.29
C TYR A 357 23.49 -4.49 -10.25
N VAL A 358 23.22 -5.44 -11.14
CA VAL A 358 22.09 -5.44 -12.06
C VAL A 358 21.21 -6.64 -11.75
N TYR A 359 19.92 -6.41 -11.61
CA TYR A 359 18.93 -7.39 -11.17
C TYR A 359 18.07 -7.80 -12.34
N PHE A 360 18.00 -9.10 -12.60
CA PHE A 360 17.12 -9.69 -13.61
C PHE A 360 16.08 -10.55 -12.92
N PHE A 361 14.82 -10.29 -13.20
CA PHE A 361 13.73 -11.11 -12.69
C PHE A 361 13.02 -11.82 -13.85
N PRO A 362 13.21 -13.13 -14.02
CA PRO A 362 12.51 -13.88 -15.06
C PRO A 362 11.02 -14.00 -14.73
N ASN A 363 10.17 -13.60 -15.66
CA ASN A 363 8.73 -13.65 -15.48
C ASN A 363 8.23 -15.05 -15.09
N GLY A 364 7.39 -15.11 -14.02
CA GLY A 364 6.82 -16.37 -13.54
C GLY A 364 7.79 -17.29 -12.81
N GLN A 365 8.99 -16.81 -12.46
CA GLN A 365 9.98 -17.54 -11.70
C GLN A 365 10.03 -17.07 -10.24
N ASN A 366 10.58 -17.89 -9.37
CA ASN A 366 10.74 -17.64 -7.95
C ASN A 366 12.19 -17.33 -7.56
N PHE A 367 12.93 -16.72 -8.46
CA PHE A 367 14.31 -16.30 -8.22
C PHE A 367 14.64 -15.01 -8.95
N VAL A 368 15.65 -14.29 -8.45
CA VAL A 368 16.25 -13.10 -9.04
C VAL A 368 17.69 -13.43 -9.37
N GLU A 369 18.14 -13.11 -10.56
CA GLU A 369 19.55 -13.15 -10.94
C GLU A 369 20.21 -11.79 -10.65
N VAL A 370 21.22 -11.80 -9.82
CA VAL A 370 21.97 -10.61 -9.43
C VAL A 370 23.34 -10.63 -10.07
N VAL A 371 23.54 -9.75 -11.03
CA VAL A 371 24.78 -9.62 -11.81
C VAL A 371 25.64 -8.53 -11.20
N LYS A 372 26.85 -8.86 -10.77
CA LYS A 372 27.83 -7.89 -10.28
C LYS A 372 28.66 -7.34 -11.43
N ILE A 373 28.71 -6.00 -11.53
CA ILE A 373 29.54 -5.25 -12.46
C ILE A 373 30.51 -4.40 -11.64
N ALA A 374 31.80 -4.45 -12.01
CA ALA A 374 32.78 -3.57 -11.40
C ALA A 374 33.75 -3.08 -12.49
N ASN A 375 34.06 -1.78 -12.48
CA ASN A 375 34.95 -1.13 -13.48
C ASN A 375 34.51 -1.41 -14.93
N GLY A 376 33.20 -1.39 -15.19
CA GLY A 376 32.62 -1.65 -16.50
C GLY A 376 32.75 -3.10 -17.00
N LYS A 377 32.95 -4.06 -16.10
CA LYS A 377 33.14 -5.48 -16.46
C LYS A 377 32.26 -6.38 -15.58
N TYR A 378 31.78 -7.45 -16.18
CA TYR A 378 31.12 -8.53 -15.46
C TYR A 378 32.11 -9.20 -14.48
N VAL A 379 31.61 -9.45 -13.27
CA VAL A 379 32.36 -10.11 -12.20
C VAL A 379 31.75 -11.48 -11.88
N SER A 380 30.48 -11.52 -11.55
CA SER A 380 29.77 -12.75 -11.13
C SER A 380 28.27 -12.59 -11.23
N THR A 381 27.58 -13.72 -11.17
CA THR A 381 26.11 -13.79 -11.03
C THR A 381 25.76 -14.68 -9.85
N THR A 382 24.76 -14.27 -9.10
CA THR A 382 24.19 -15.03 -7.98
C THR A 382 22.69 -15.15 -8.17
N SER A 383 22.13 -16.36 -8.07
CA SER A 383 20.68 -16.59 -8.07
C SER A 383 20.16 -16.50 -6.64
N CYS A 384 19.19 -15.63 -6.42
CA CYS A 384 18.54 -15.45 -5.13
C CYS A 384 17.10 -15.95 -5.21
N SER A 385 16.72 -16.94 -4.39
CA SER A 385 15.34 -17.42 -4.32
C SER A 385 14.45 -16.38 -3.68
N VAL A 386 13.24 -16.19 -4.23
CA VAL A 386 12.20 -15.33 -3.67
C VAL A 386 10.94 -16.14 -3.37
N SER A 387 10.27 -15.82 -2.27
CA SER A 387 9.01 -16.47 -1.92
C SER A 387 7.86 -15.68 -2.57
N MET A 388 7.15 -16.35 -3.50
CA MET A 388 6.01 -15.74 -4.19
C MET A 388 4.70 -16.35 -3.71
N THR A 389 3.74 -15.48 -3.40
CA THR A 389 2.33 -15.86 -3.18
C THR A 389 1.50 -15.31 -4.34
N GLY A 390 1.53 -15.99 -5.49
CA GLY A 390 0.76 -15.59 -6.68
C GLY A 390 1.58 -15.66 -7.97
N SER A 391 0.90 -15.60 -9.11
CA SER A 391 1.47 -15.78 -10.47
C SER A 391 1.57 -14.48 -11.27
N THR A 392 1.73 -13.33 -10.63
CA THR A 392 1.79 -12.03 -11.32
C THR A 392 3.21 -11.51 -11.42
N ALA A 393 3.51 -10.83 -12.51
CA ALA A 393 4.78 -10.15 -12.74
C ALA A 393 5.03 -9.14 -11.59
N GLY A 394 6.19 -9.22 -10.96
CA GLY A 394 6.58 -8.34 -9.89
C GLY A 394 7.74 -7.42 -10.28
N TYR A 395 8.01 -6.43 -9.46
CA TYR A 395 9.15 -5.53 -9.60
C TYR A 395 10.22 -5.87 -8.56
N VAL A 396 11.49 -5.74 -8.96
CA VAL A 396 12.63 -5.86 -8.04
C VAL A 396 13.19 -4.47 -7.79
N ILE A 397 13.10 -4.04 -6.54
CA ILE A 397 13.62 -2.73 -6.12
C ILE A 397 14.78 -2.98 -5.15
N PRO A 398 16.02 -2.64 -5.49
CA PRO A 398 17.13 -2.68 -4.54
C PRO A 398 16.85 -1.72 -3.37
N ILE A 399 17.07 -2.20 -2.13
CA ILE A 399 16.88 -1.37 -0.93
C ILE A 399 18.13 -0.56 -0.62
N ASP A 400 19.28 -1.17 -0.87
CA ASP A 400 20.59 -0.60 -0.63
C ASP A 400 21.63 -1.20 -1.61
N ASN A 401 22.90 -0.85 -1.42
CA ASN A 401 23.99 -1.35 -2.23
C ASN A 401 24.43 -2.79 -1.88
N THR A 402 23.58 -3.55 -1.20
CA THR A 402 23.86 -4.94 -0.80
C THR A 402 23.13 -5.89 -1.75
N PRO A 403 23.82 -6.86 -2.38
CA PRO A 403 23.29 -7.64 -3.49
C PRO A 403 22.05 -8.48 -3.20
N ASN A 404 21.81 -8.81 -1.92
CA ASN A 404 20.69 -9.66 -1.51
C ASN A 404 19.57 -8.87 -0.80
N HIS A 405 19.67 -7.52 -0.77
CA HIS A 405 18.69 -6.64 -0.17
C HIS A 405 17.86 -5.96 -1.25
N PHE A 406 16.74 -6.57 -1.59
CA PHE A 406 15.76 -6.00 -2.51
C PHE A 406 14.33 -6.29 -2.05
N ILE A 407 13.42 -5.41 -2.41
CA ILE A 407 11.98 -5.63 -2.27
C ILE A 407 11.51 -6.23 -3.58
N TYR A 408 10.74 -7.30 -3.48
CA TYR A 408 9.96 -7.87 -4.55
C TYR A 408 8.48 -7.55 -4.30
N GLN A 409 7.81 -6.99 -5.31
CA GLN A 409 6.39 -6.65 -5.24
C GLN A 409 5.61 -7.33 -6.36
#